data_0dd72bfd84f00c8cdc254f77d2b11469
#
_entry.id   0dd72bfd84f00c8cdc254f77d2b11469
#
_cell.length_a   1.000
_cell.length_b   1.000
_cell.length_c   1.000
_cell.angle_alpha   90.00
_cell.angle_beta   90.00
_cell.angle_gamma   90.00
#
_symmetry.space_group_name_H-M   'P 1'
#
loop_
_entity.id
_entity.type
_entity.pdbx_description
1 polymer ?
#
loop_
_entity_poly.entity_id
_entity_poly.type
_entity_poly.pdbx_seq_one_letter_code
_entity_poly.pdbx_strand_id
1 'polypeptide(L)'
;MTLLLLAGLGACDRQSPGAGQDQANSSAPVPPTSGEAPREGTAAPQSGKGAFSFTLDRSKAGTRAPDFAFAGPDGKDATLQDFAGKPLLVNLWATWCAPCIAEMPTLDAVAKAYGAKGLAVLTISQDSQGESVVKPFFAKHALPHLKSFIDPENQFGFHYATGMLPTTVLYDREGKEMLRVIGAMDWNSKEGRDLIETALES
;
A
#
# COMPACT_ATOMS: atom_id res chain seq x y z
N MET A 1 -51.81 38.33 11.02
CA MET A 1 -52.16 39.17 9.86
C MET A 1 -51.09 38.84 8.82
N THR A 2 -51.31 38.22 7.78
CA THR A 2 -52.17 38.01 6.65
C THR A 2 -51.38 37.04 5.77
N LEU A 3 -51.66 35.83 5.61
CA LEU A 3 -52.38 35.04 4.63
C LEU A 3 -52.23 35.55 3.18
N LEU A 4 -51.62 34.77 2.29
CA LEU A 4 -52.17 34.43 0.98
C LEU A 4 -51.44 33.23 0.35
N LEU A 5 -52.23 32.21 0.06
CA LEU A 5 -52.02 31.07 -0.84
C LEU A 5 -51.95 31.52 -2.29
N LEU A 6 -51.25 30.77 -3.15
CA LEU A 6 -51.74 30.45 -4.50
C LEU A 6 -51.11 29.15 -5.00
N ALA A 7 -51.98 28.23 -5.35
CA ALA A 7 -51.74 26.95 -5.97
C ALA A 7 -51.63 27.11 -7.52
N GLY A 8 -50.89 26.19 -8.14
CA GLY A 8 -50.84 26.06 -9.60
C GLY A 8 -50.55 24.62 -10.01
N LEU A 9 -51.62 23.90 -10.29
CA LEU A 9 -51.68 22.58 -10.91
C LEU A 9 -51.37 22.70 -12.41
N GLY A 10 -50.59 21.76 -12.95
CA GLY A 10 -50.41 21.59 -14.37
C GLY A 10 -49.92 20.18 -14.67
N ALA A 11 -50.86 19.24 -14.78
CA ALA A 11 -50.63 17.93 -15.39
C ALA A 11 -50.75 18.01 -16.92
N CYS A 12 -49.92 17.29 -17.63
CA CYS A 12 -50.20 16.75 -18.96
C CYS A 12 -49.36 15.51 -19.23
N ASP A 13 -50.05 14.45 -19.11
CA ASP A 13 -49.95 13.12 -19.69
C ASP A 13 -49.74 13.16 -21.23
N ARG A 14 -48.84 12.29 -21.74
CA ARG A 14 -49.05 11.61 -23.02
C ARG A 14 -48.16 10.37 -23.17
N GLN A 15 -48.81 9.23 -23.07
CA GLN A 15 -48.40 7.93 -23.59
C GLN A 15 -48.34 7.95 -25.16
N SER A 16 -47.43 7.23 -25.79
CA SER A 16 -47.58 5.90 -26.39
C SER A 16 -46.72 5.70 -27.66
N PRO A 17 -46.71 4.53 -28.30
CA PRO A 17 -45.53 3.69 -28.42
C PRO A 17 -45.14 3.52 -29.91
N GLY A 18 -43.96 2.99 -30.18
CA GLY A 18 -43.56 2.66 -31.54
C GLY A 18 -42.38 1.70 -31.61
N ALA A 19 -42.71 0.48 -31.80
CA ALA A 19 -42.19 -0.55 -32.69
C ALA A 19 -40.74 -0.47 -33.20
N GLY A 20 -40.04 -1.55 -32.94
CA GLY A 20 -38.99 -2.31 -33.49
C GLY A 20 -38.27 -1.87 -34.76
N GLN A 21 -36.95 -2.12 -34.68
CA GLN A 21 -36.21 -2.61 -35.87
C GLN A 21 -34.92 -3.30 -35.37
N ASP A 22 -34.84 -4.59 -35.63
CA ASP A 22 -33.64 -5.39 -35.66
C ASP A 22 -32.68 -4.83 -36.74
N GLN A 23 -31.44 -4.56 -36.35
CA GLN A 23 -30.34 -4.57 -37.31
C GLN A 23 -29.13 -5.23 -36.66
N ALA A 24 -28.95 -6.48 -37.08
CA ALA A 24 -27.70 -7.20 -36.99
C ALA A 24 -26.59 -6.42 -37.68
N ASN A 25 -25.58 -5.99 -36.98
CA ASN A 25 -24.33 -5.55 -37.60
C ASN A 25 -23.21 -6.48 -37.20
N SER A 26 -22.93 -7.41 -38.08
CA SER A 26 -21.77 -8.27 -38.13
C SER A 26 -20.53 -7.40 -38.35
N SER A 27 -19.68 -7.28 -37.39
CA SER A 27 -18.32 -6.75 -37.56
C SER A 27 -17.31 -7.80 -37.17
N ALA A 28 -16.57 -8.27 -38.17
CA ALA A 28 -15.48 -9.21 -38.09
C ALA A 28 -14.36 -8.72 -37.15
N PRO A 29 -13.59 -9.65 -36.53
CA PRO A 29 -12.46 -9.27 -35.66
C PRO A 29 -11.29 -8.75 -36.50
N VAL A 30 -10.78 -7.58 -36.13
CA VAL A 30 -9.53 -7.02 -36.64
C VAL A 30 -8.37 -7.75 -36.00
N PRO A 31 -7.37 -8.24 -36.75
CA PRO A 31 -6.20 -8.91 -36.16
C PRO A 31 -5.31 -7.87 -35.47
N PRO A 32 -4.65 -8.22 -34.34
CA PRO A 32 -3.74 -7.33 -33.66
C PRO A 32 -2.47 -7.15 -34.50
N THR A 33 -2.14 -5.91 -34.81
CA THR A 33 -0.85 -5.52 -35.36
C THR A 33 0.26 -5.79 -34.35
N SER A 34 1.16 -6.65 -34.72
CA SER A 34 2.43 -6.94 -34.08
C SER A 34 3.31 -5.68 -33.99
N GLY A 35 3.85 -5.39 -32.81
CA GLY A 35 4.96 -4.48 -32.65
C GLY A 35 4.96 -3.69 -31.35
N GLU A 36 5.06 -4.38 -30.20
CA GLU A 36 5.58 -3.72 -29.02
C GLU A 36 6.53 -4.70 -28.33
N ALA A 37 7.82 -4.31 -28.34
CA ALA A 37 8.88 -5.05 -27.69
C ALA A 37 8.63 -5.15 -26.18
N PRO A 38 8.99 -6.27 -25.52
CA PRO A 38 8.84 -6.42 -24.09
C PRO A 38 9.70 -5.39 -23.36
N ARG A 39 9.08 -4.56 -22.53
CA ARG A 39 9.80 -3.76 -21.53
C ARG A 39 10.42 -4.74 -20.54
N GLU A 40 11.74 -4.90 -20.61
CA GLU A 40 12.52 -5.56 -19.56
C GLU A 40 12.30 -4.83 -18.24
N GLY A 41 11.77 -5.51 -17.23
CA GLY A 41 11.65 -4.97 -15.89
C GLY A 41 10.53 -5.52 -15.02
N THR A 42 9.71 -6.45 -15.48
CA THR A 42 8.72 -7.13 -14.62
C THR A 42 9.25 -8.50 -14.22
N ALA A 43 9.84 -8.58 -13.01
CA ALA A 43 10.05 -9.86 -12.37
C ALA A 43 8.69 -10.58 -12.23
N ALA A 44 8.62 -11.82 -12.69
CA ALA A 44 7.44 -12.66 -12.53
C ALA A 44 7.05 -12.76 -11.04
N PRO A 45 5.75 -12.83 -10.69
CA PRO A 45 5.33 -12.99 -9.30
C PRO A 45 5.93 -14.27 -8.73
N GLN A 46 6.74 -14.11 -7.67
CA GLN A 46 7.30 -15.23 -6.94
C GLN A 46 6.28 -15.70 -5.92
N SER A 47 5.57 -16.77 -6.20
CA SER A 47 4.60 -17.37 -5.29
C SER A 47 5.33 -18.18 -4.22
N GLY A 48 5.44 -17.64 -3.02
CA GLY A 48 5.79 -18.39 -1.82
C GLY A 48 4.68 -19.40 -1.50
N LYS A 49 5.05 -20.60 -1.06
CA LYS A 49 4.10 -21.63 -0.59
C LYS A 49 3.41 -21.12 0.68
N GLY A 50 2.11 -20.83 0.62
CA GLY A 50 1.32 -20.44 1.79
C GLY A 50 0.60 -19.10 1.64
N ALA A 51 0.40 -18.40 2.76
CA ALA A 51 -0.31 -17.12 2.86
C ALA A 51 0.45 -15.93 2.23
N PHE A 52 1.68 -16.12 1.79
CA PHE A 52 2.56 -15.05 1.30
C PHE A 52 2.68 -15.11 -0.23
N SER A 53 2.39 -13.99 -0.87
CA SER A 53 2.56 -13.78 -2.30
C SER A 53 2.98 -12.34 -2.53
N PHE A 54 4.07 -12.12 -3.26
CA PHE A 54 4.65 -10.80 -3.47
C PHE A 54 5.36 -10.70 -4.84
N THR A 55 5.65 -9.47 -5.22
CA THR A 55 6.48 -9.12 -6.38
C THR A 55 7.58 -8.16 -5.91
N LEU A 56 8.81 -8.35 -6.41
CA LEU A 56 9.91 -7.42 -6.20
C LEU A 56 9.95 -6.40 -7.35
N ASP A 57 9.93 -5.12 -7.00
CA ASP A 57 10.05 -4.01 -7.95
C ASP A 57 11.28 -3.16 -7.61
N ARG A 58 12.19 -3.01 -8.57
CA ARG A 58 13.39 -2.17 -8.48
C ARG A 58 13.35 -0.96 -9.44
N SER A 59 12.22 -0.74 -10.08
CA SER A 59 12.08 0.33 -11.08
C SER A 59 12.30 1.74 -10.52
N LYS A 60 12.21 1.89 -9.19
CA LYS A 60 12.41 3.14 -8.45
C LYS A 60 13.70 3.18 -7.64
N ALA A 61 14.59 2.21 -7.83
CA ALA A 61 15.87 2.19 -7.12
C ALA A 61 16.65 3.49 -7.34
N GLY A 62 17.23 4.01 -6.26
CA GLY A 62 17.96 5.28 -6.23
C GLY A 62 17.11 6.52 -6.01
N THR A 63 15.77 6.44 -6.02
CA THR A 63 14.90 7.59 -5.68
C THR A 63 14.98 7.89 -4.19
N ARG A 64 14.90 9.18 -3.83
CA ARG A 64 14.90 9.59 -2.42
C ARG A 64 13.58 9.25 -1.74
N ALA A 65 13.68 8.89 -0.46
CA ALA A 65 12.52 8.74 0.42
C ALA A 65 11.71 10.05 0.47
N PRO A 66 10.37 9.98 0.45
CA PRO A 66 9.52 11.15 0.60
C PRO A 66 9.67 11.79 1.99
N ASP A 67 9.31 13.06 2.10
CA ASP A 67 9.39 13.88 3.33
C ASP A 67 8.03 14.10 3.99
N PHE A 68 7.06 13.23 3.74
CA PHE A 68 5.74 13.31 4.36
C PHE A 68 5.83 13.12 5.87
N ALA A 69 5.06 13.93 6.59
CA ALA A 69 4.87 13.74 8.01
C ALA A 69 3.84 12.64 8.28
N PHE A 70 4.09 11.83 9.29
CA PHE A 70 3.19 10.80 9.80
C PHE A 70 3.26 10.77 11.33
N ALA A 71 2.18 10.33 11.97
CA ALA A 71 2.16 10.28 13.42
C ALA A 71 3.04 9.15 13.96
N GLY A 72 3.95 9.47 14.86
CA GLY A 72 4.77 8.53 15.61
C GLY A 72 4.03 7.87 16.77
N PRO A 73 4.65 6.87 17.43
CA PRO A 73 4.03 6.12 18.53
C PRO A 73 3.73 6.98 19.78
N ASP A 74 4.39 8.12 19.92
CA ASP A 74 4.17 9.12 20.98
C ASP A 74 3.17 10.22 20.60
N GLY A 75 2.56 10.09 19.42
CA GLY A 75 1.58 11.04 18.86
C GLY A 75 2.21 12.30 18.26
N LYS A 76 3.54 12.39 18.17
CA LYS A 76 4.22 13.48 17.48
C LYS A 76 4.44 13.15 16.03
N ASP A 77 4.53 14.17 15.21
CA ASP A 77 4.90 14.03 13.81
C ASP A 77 6.35 13.54 13.68
N ALA A 78 6.55 12.63 12.76
CA ALA A 78 7.83 12.09 12.32
C ALA A 78 7.89 12.07 10.79
N THR A 79 9.08 12.03 10.25
CA THR A 79 9.36 11.85 8.82
C THR A 79 10.36 10.71 8.62
N LEU A 80 10.54 10.22 7.40
CA LEU A 80 11.57 9.21 7.13
C LEU A 80 12.98 9.77 7.36
N GLN A 81 13.18 11.09 7.23
CA GLN A 81 14.45 11.79 7.48
C GLN A 81 14.89 11.72 8.94
N ASP A 82 13.97 11.55 9.89
CA ASP A 82 14.31 11.37 11.32
C ASP A 82 15.07 10.07 11.61
N PHE A 83 15.07 9.17 10.64
CA PHE A 83 15.79 7.90 10.67
C PHE A 83 17.06 7.90 9.80
N ALA A 84 17.49 9.06 9.30
CA ALA A 84 18.65 9.17 8.42
C ALA A 84 19.90 8.49 9.00
N GLY A 85 20.73 7.91 8.14
CA GLY A 85 21.92 7.15 8.51
C GLY A 85 21.64 5.69 8.89
N LYS A 86 20.39 5.25 8.82
CA LYS A 86 19.97 3.86 9.04
C LYS A 86 19.27 3.32 7.81
N PRO A 87 19.51 2.06 7.42
CA PRO A 87 18.63 1.42 6.45
C PRO A 87 17.23 1.31 7.04
N LEU A 88 16.21 1.54 6.19
CA LEU A 88 14.81 1.53 6.60
C LEU A 88 14.06 0.41 5.90
N LEU A 89 13.21 -0.28 6.64
CA LEU A 89 12.14 -1.12 6.13
C LEU A 89 10.83 -0.42 6.45
N VAL A 90 10.23 0.20 5.43
CA VAL A 90 8.96 0.94 5.54
C VAL A 90 7.85 0.05 5.01
N ASN A 91 6.97 -0.44 5.89
CA ASN A 91 5.85 -1.31 5.55
C ASN A 91 4.53 -0.55 5.68
N LEU A 92 3.79 -0.46 4.58
CA LEU A 92 2.44 0.08 4.57
C LEU A 92 1.42 -1.04 4.80
N TRP A 93 0.55 -0.85 5.76
CA TRP A 93 -0.42 -1.84 6.20
C TRP A 93 -1.72 -1.20 6.68
N ALA A 94 -2.74 -2.01 6.99
CA ALA A 94 -3.97 -1.57 7.64
C ALA A 94 -4.57 -2.66 8.51
N THR A 95 -5.38 -2.29 9.50
CA THR A 95 -6.00 -3.23 10.44
C THR A 95 -7.02 -4.17 9.78
N TRP A 96 -7.57 -3.80 8.65
CA TRP A 96 -8.51 -4.59 7.83
C TRP A 96 -7.81 -5.43 6.74
N CYS A 97 -6.50 -5.32 6.60
CA CYS A 97 -5.71 -6.01 5.57
C CYS A 97 -5.22 -7.37 6.09
N ALA A 98 -5.94 -8.44 5.78
CA ALA A 98 -5.61 -9.78 6.25
C ALA A 98 -4.18 -10.25 5.91
N PRO A 99 -3.65 -10.08 4.67
CA PRO A 99 -2.27 -10.46 4.36
C PRO A 99 -1.26 -9.59 5.12
N CYS A 100 -1.55 -8.31 5.40
CA CYS A 100 -0.69 -7.47 6.23
C CYS A 100 -0.58 -8.01 7.66
N ILE A 101 -1.72 -8.39 8.25
CA ILE A 101 -1.76 -8.96 9.61
C ILE A 101 -0.96 -10.27 9.67
N ALA A 102 -1.03 -11.09 8.62
CA ALA A 102 -0.30 -12.35 8.56
C ALA A 102 1.23 -12.17 8.54
N GLU A 103 1.75 -11.08 7.95
CA GLU A 103 3.20 -10.82 7.91
C GLU A 103 3.75 -10.10 9.15
N MET A 104 2.90 -9.39 9.94
CA MET A 104 3.32 -8.62 11.11
C MET A 104 4.22 -9.39 12.10
N PRO A 105 3.95 -10.67 12.46
CA PRO A 105 4.84 -11.42 13.34
C PRO A 105 6.24 -11.62 12.76
N THR A 106 6.37 -11.72 11.43
CA THR A 106 7.68 -11.87 10.76
C THR A 106 8.45 -10.55 10.75
N LEU A 107 7.74 -9.41 10.59
CA LEU A 107 8.31 -8.07 10.74
C LEU A 107 8.76 -7.79 12.18
N ASP A 108 8.00 -8.23 13.19
CA ASP A 108 8.39 -8.10 14.61
C ASP A 108 9.67 -8.88 14.90
N ALA A 109 9.79 -10.10 14.36
CA ALA A 109 11.00 -10.89 14.50
C ALA A 109 12.21 -10.24 13.82
N VAL A 110 12.02 -9.61 12.66
CA VAL A 110 13.05 -8.81 11.97
C VAL A 110 13.46 -7.60 12.80
N ALA A 111 12.52 -6.84 13.32
CA ALA A 111 12.80 -5.70 14.20
C ALA A 111 13.63 -6.11 15.41
N LYS A 112 13.30 -7.27 16.02
CA LYS A 112 14.08 -7.88 17.11
C LYS A 112 15.49 -8.24 16.69
N ALA A 113 15.64 -8.95 15.56
CA ALA A 113 16.93 -9.53 15.15
C ALA A 113 17.92 -8.50 14.60
N TYR A 114 17.41 -7.47 13.92
CA TYR A 114 18.22 -6.52 13.15
C TYR A 114 18.19 -5.08 13.70
N GLY A 115 17.31 -4.75 14.64
CA GLY A 115 17.25 -3.43 15.24
C GLY A 115 18.56 -3.01 15.90
N ALA A 116 19.21 -3.90 16.66
CA ALA A 116 20.52 -3.65 17.25
C ALA A 116 21.66 -3.54 16.22
N LYS A 117 21.46 -4.03 15.00
CA LYS A 117 22.38 -3.92 13.86
C LYS A 117 22.18 -2.64 13.06
N GLY A 118 21.21 -1.81 13.45
CA GLY A 118 20.95 -0.50 12.85
C GLY A 118 19.75 -0.45 11.92
N LEU A 119 19.04 -1.55 11.63
CA LEU A 119 17.81 -1.51 10.82
C LEU A 119 16.69 -0.80 11.58
N ALA A 120 16.03 0.15 10.93
CA ALA A 120 14.77 0.69 11.42
C ALA A 120 13.59 0.06 10.66
N VAL A 121 12.64 -0.52 11.41
CA VAL A 121 11.40 -1.10 10.87
C VAL A 121 10.25 -0.18 11.23
N LEU A 122 9.62 0.42 10.22
CA LEU A 122 8.50 1.33 10.37
C LEU A 122 7.25 0.72 9.75
N THR A 123 6.30 0.30 10.59
CA THR A 123 5.00 -0.19 10.13
C THR A 123 4.01 0.98 10.16
N ILE A 124 3.78 1.59 8.99
CA ILE A 124 2.97 2.80 8.83
C ILE A 124 1.56 2.41 8.42
N SER A 125 0.61 2.55 9.35
CA SER A 125 -0.80 2.25 9.09
C SER A 125 -1.42 3.28 8.14
N GLN A 126 -2.20 2.78 7.19
CA GLN A 126 -3.01 3.55 6.24
C GLN A 126 -4.50 3.58 6.65
N ASP A 127 -4.79 3.26 7.92
CA ASP A 127 -6.16 3.35 8.44
C ASP A 127 -6.60 4.81 8.57
N SER A 128 -7.63 5.22 7.86
CA SER A 128 -8.18 6.59 7.92
C SER A 128 -8.75 6.96 9.30
N GLN A 129 -9.09 5.95 10.11
CA GLN A 129 -9.52 6.13 11.50
C GLN A 129 -8.34 6.33 12.47
N GLY A 130 -7.11 6.17 11.98
CA GLY A 130 -5.88 6.46 12.72
C GLY A 130 -5.75 5.71 14.03
N GLU A 131 -5.37 6.43 15.09
CA GLU A 131 -5.10 5.83 16.40
C GLU A 131 -6.26 5.04 17.00
N SER A 132 -7.50 5.39 16.69
CA SER A 132 -8.69 4.76 17.26
C SER A 132 -8.80 3.26 16.93
N VAL A 133 -8.21 2.81 15.83
CA VAL A 133 -8.18 1.40 15.43
C VAL A 133 -6.79 0.78 15.56
N VAL A 134 -5.72 1.57 15.35
CA VAL A 134 -4.34 1.06 15.36
C VAL A 134 -3.86 0.75 16.78
N LYS A 135 -4.12 1.61 17.77
CA LYS A 135 -3.75 1.35 19.17
C LYS A 135 -4.41 0.08 19.74
N PRO A 136 -5.74 -0.14 19.59
CA PRO A 136 -6.36 -1.40 19.98
C PRO A 136 -5.79 -2.64 19.27
N PHE A 137 -5.41 -2.49 17.98
CA PHE A 137 -4.77 -3.58 17.25
C PHE A 137 -3.46 -3.99 17.91
N PHE A 138 -2.53 -3.05 18.17
CA PHE A 138 -1.26 -3.34 18.83
C PHE A 138 -1.44 -3.87 20.25
N ALA A 139 -2.43 -3.39 20.99
CA ALA A 139 -2.75 -3.90 22.33
C ALA A 139 -3.21 -5.37 22.33
N LYS A 140 -3.88 -5.79 21.25
CA LYS A 140 -4.40 -7.16 21.08
C LYS A 140 -3.35 -8.13 20.55
N HIS A 141 -2.38 -7.67 19.76
CA HIS A 141 -1.39 -8.50 19.10
C HIS A 141 -0.03 -8.35 19.78
N ALA A 142 0.63 -9.48 20.06
CA ALA A 142 1.94 -9.50 20.71
C ALA A 142 3.06 -9.15 19.71
N LEU A 143 3.26 -7.85 19.48
CA LEU A 143 4.26 -7.29 18.57
C LEU A 143 5.21 -6.33 19.32
N PRO A 144 5.99 -6.82 20.30
CA PRO A 144 6.72 -5.97 21.24
C PRO A 144 7.88 -5.16 20.60
N HIS A 145 8.35 -5.56 19.43
CA HIS A 145 9.49 -4.91 18.75
C HIS A 145 9.04 -3.95 17.65
N LEU A 146 7.74 -3.97 17.25
CA LEU A 146 7.16 -3.01 16.33
C LEU A 146 6.57 -1.81 17.08
N LYS A 147 6.53 -0.68 16.38
CA LYS A 147 5.90 0.55 16.87
C LYS A 147 4.79 0.97 15.92
N SER A 148 3.72 1.55 16.45
CA SER A 148 2.62 2.06 15.65
C SER A 148 2.96 3.43 15.07
N PHE A 149 3.14 3.49 13.76
CA PHE A 149 3.17 4.73 12.98
C PHE A 149 1.89 4.82 12.16
N ILE A 150 1.40 6.02 11.90
CA ILE A 150 0.07 6.23 11.33
C ILE A 150 0.10 7.34 10.28
N ASP A 151 -0.38 7.03 9.08
CA ASP A 151 -0.58 7.96 7.96
C ASP A 151 -2.06 7.92 7.54
N PRO A 152 -2.96 8.61 8.27
CA PRO A 152 -4.41 8.52 8.05
C PRO A 152 -4.85 9.17 6.73
N GLU A 153 -4.01 10.02 6.16
CA GLU A 153 -4.23 10.68 4.87
C GLU A 153 -3.74 9.82 3.69
N ASN A 154 -3.10 8.67 3.99
CA ASN A 154 -2.60 7.73 2.98
C ASN A 154 -1.62 8.37 1.98
N GLN A 155 -0.78 9.33 2.44
CA GLN A 155 0.18 10.04 1.61
C GLN A 155 1.22 9.09 1.00
N PHE A 156 1.72 8.12 1.81
CA PHE A 156 2.65 7.10 1.34
C PHE A 156 2.01 6.15 0.33
N GLY A 157 0.76 5.75 0.54
CA GLY A 157 0.03 4.90 -0.40
C GLY A 157 -0.14 5.58 -1.76
N PHE A 158 -0.50 6.86 -1.78
CA PHE A 158 -0.57 7.64 -3.02
C PHE A 158 0.79 7.85 -3.68
N HIS A 159 1.83 8.08 -2.88
CA HIS A 159 3.19 8.29 -3.41
C HIS A 159 3.77 7.03 -4.05
N TYR A 160 3.67 5.89 -3.38
CA TYR A 160 4.19 4.64 -3.93
C TYR A 160 3.31 4.10 -5.06
N ALA A 161 2.01 4.41 -5.05
CA ALA A 161 1.06 4.12 -6.13
C ALA A 161 1.05 2.65 -6.60
N THR A 162 1.29 1.71 -5.67
CA THR A 162 1.27 0.27 -5.97
C THR A 162 -0.14 -0.29 -6.08
N GLY A 163 -1.13 0.42 -5.50
CA GLY A 163 -2.54 0.00 -5.47
C GLY A 163 -2.80 -1.23 -4.59
N MET A 164 -1.82 -1.67 -3.78
CA MET A 164 -1.90 -2.90 -2.99
C MET A 164 -1.30 -2.72 -1.60
N LEU A 165 -1.92 -3.38 -0.61
CA LEU A 165 -1.36 -3.60 0.72
C LEU A 165 -1.15 -5.10 0.96
N PRO A 166 -0.09 -5.49 1.69
CA PRO A 166 0.99 -4.62 2.12
C PRO A 166 1.89 -4.19 0.96
N THR A 167 2.51 -3.04 1.12
CA THR A 167 3.64 -2.62 0.30
C THR A 167 4.80 -2.29 1.23
N THR A 168 5.96 -2.91 1.00
CA THR A 168 7.16 -2.63 1.79
C THR A 168 8.24 -2.05 0.91
N VAL A 169 8.86 -0.96 1.36
CA VAL A 169 9.95 -0.29 0.65
C VAL A 169 11.20 -0.35 1.52
N LEU A 170 12.31 -0.83 0.94
CA LEU A 170 13.62 -0.82 1.57
C LEU A 170 14.41 0.40 1.09
N TYR A 171 15.00 1.12 2.05
CA TYR A 171 15.89 2.25 1.81
C TYR A 171 17.27 1.96 2.39
N ASP A 172 18.29 2.46 1.70
CA ASP A 172 19.67 2.47 2.19
C ASP A 172 19.89 3.55 3.27
N ARG A 173 21.12 3.65 3.80
CA ARG A 173 21.50 4.64 4.83
C ARG A 173 21.41 6.09 4.34
N GLU A 174 21.51 6.34 3.04
CA GLU A 174 21.37 7.63 2.39
C GLU A 174 19.90 8.00 2.15
N GLY A 175 18.96 7.14 2.50
CA GLY A 175 17.52 7.31 2.26
C GLY A 175 17.13 7.15 0.80
N LYS A 176 17.90 6.38 0.02
CA LYS A 176 17.55 6.02 -1.34
C LYS A 176 16.85 4.67 -1.38
N GLU A 177 15.78 4.59 -2.13
CA GLU A 177 15.03 3.36 -2.34
C GLU A 177 15.90 2.30 -3.01
N MET A 178 15.93 1.10 -2.45
CA MET A 178 16.62 -0.06 -3.03
C MET A 178 15.67 -0.92 -3.84
N LEU A 179 14.49 -1.17 -3.30
CA LEU A 179 13.43 -1.96 -3.92
C LEU A 179 12.11 -1.83 -3.16
N ARG A 180 11.04 -2.30 -3.81
CA ARG A 180 9.71 -2.51 -3.21
C ARG A 180 9.34 -3.98 -3.22
N VAL A 181 8.70 -4.42 -2.16
CA VAL A 181 7.98 -5.69 -2.06
C VAL A 181 6.50 -5.36 -2.10
N ILE A 182 5.81 -5.76 -3.16
CA ILE A 182 4.38 -5.50 -3.37
C ILE A 182 3.63 -6.80 -3.09
N GLY A 183 2.80 -6.83 -2.06
CA GLY A 183 2.19 -8.02 -1.51
C GLY A 183 2.90 -8.52 -0.25
N ALA A 184 2.33 -9.54 0.41
CA ALA A 184 2.80 -10.06 1.69
C ALA A 184 4.00 -11.00 1.53
N MET A 185 5.01 -10.83 2.36
CA MET A 185 6.24 -11.62 2.39
C MET A 185 6.47 -12.23 3.79
N ASP A 186 7.02 -13.44 3.84
CA ASP A 186 7.62 -13.96 5.06
C ASP A 186 9.02 -13.37 5.22
N TRP A 187 9.15 -12.34 6.05
CA TRP A 187 10.42 -11.66 6.31
C TRP A 187 11.43 -12.51 7.06
N ASN A 188 11.00 -13.64 7.67
CA ASN A 188 11.88 -14.65 8.25
C ASN A 188 12.36 -15.69 7.22
N SER A 189 11.87 -15.66 5.99
CA SER A 189 12.36 -16.51 4.91
C SER A 189 13.84 -16.19 4.60
N LYS A 190 14.51 -17.09 3.88
CA LYS A 190 15.87 -16.81 3.39
C LYS A 190 15.89 -15.54 2.55
N GLU A 191 14.92 -15.39 1.62
CA GLU A 191 14.82 -14.25 0.71
C GLU A 191 14.62 -12.92 1.49
N GLY A 192 13.71 -12.89 2.47
CA GLY A 192 13.51 -11.71 3.32
C GLY A 192 14.77 -11.31 4.07
N ARG A 193 15.48 -12.28 4.66
CA ARG A 193 16.74 -12.00 5.35
C ARG A 193 17.83 -11.50 4.41
N ASP A 194 17.98 -12.10 3.23
CA ASP A 194 19.00 -11.68 2.23
C ASP A 194 18.75 -10.20 1.80
N LEU A 195 17.48 -9.80 1.62
CA LEU A 195 17.13 -8.40 1.32
C LEU A 195 17.53 -7.45 2.45
N ILE A 196 17.27 -7.83 3.70
CA ILE A 196 17.60 -7.02 4.88
C ILE A 196 19.12 -6.91 5.04
N GLU A 197 19.87 -8.01 4.88
CA GLU A 197 21.32 -8.03 5.00
C GLU A 197 21.96 -7.15 3.91
N THR A 198 21.43 -7.21 2.68
CA THR A 198 21.86 -6.29 1.60
C THR A 198 21.63 -4.83 1.98
N ALA A 199 20.50 -4.49 2.63
CA ALA A 199 20.22 -3.13 3.06
C ALA A 199 21.12 -2.67 4.23
N LEU A 200 21.58 -3.59 5.06
CA LEU A 200 22.53 -3.28 6.15
C LEU A 200 23.96 -3.03 5.66
N GLU A 201 24.32 -3.56 4.50
CA GLU A 201 25.63 -3.41 3.88
C GLU A 201 25.75 -2.16 2.95
N SER A 202 24.61 -1.54 2.64
CA SER A 202 24.48 -0.38 1.74
C SER A 202 24.84 0.95 2.42
#